data_e9eb5078d019c1e6bfefa654583451cb
#
_entry.id   e9eb5078d019c1e6bfefa654583451cb
#
_cell.length_a   1.000
_cell.length_b   1.000
_cell.length_c   1.000
_cell.angle_alpha   90.00
_cell.angle_beta   90.00
_cell.angle_gamma   90.00
#
_symmetry.space_group_name_H-M   'P 1'
#
loop_
_entity.id
_entity.type
_entity.pdbx_description
1 polymer ?
#
loop_
_entity_poly.entity_id
_entity_poly.type
_entity_poly.pdbx_seq_one_letter_code
_entity_poly.pdbx_strand_id
1 'polypeptide(L)'
;NEDVNFSADGKLLAVSEEDNYDVHIVDYERKALTWTYGTPDVRGKDGGLLNYPDDAHLLADGKFITADIRNCRILIIDPKDNSIATQWGTPGKCRHNPPQELGHPNGATPLDNGDILVTEISGSWISRITRQGQVLWSVQAPNIRYPSDAFMTVDGKQVIVADFWKPGRVVIFDPATRKISWEYFVRNGEGMLDHSSIARELPDTGDIFVVDDLRDRVMVIDRKSKEIIWQYGVTDTKGHKPGYLFYPDG
;
A
#
# COMPACT_ATOMS: atom_id res chain seq x y z
N ASN A 1 -2.06 -2.95 -13.45
CA ASN A 1 -2.00 -3.48 -12.08
C ASN A 1 -1.51 -2.35 -11.18
N GLU A 2 -2.10 -2.18 -10.03
CA GLU A 2 -1.64 -1.19 -9.06
C GLU A 2 -0.78 -1.88 -8.00
N ASP A 3 -1.26 -2.93 -7.34
CA ASP A 3 -0.51 -3.59 -6.29
C ASP A 3 -0.39 -5.11 -6.51
N VAL A 4 0.79 -5.67 -6.18
CA VAL A 4 1.08 -7.09 -6.33
C VAL A 4 1.88 -7.60 -5.13
N ASN A 5 1.29 -8.47 -4.32
CA ASN A 5 1.94 -9.05 -3.15
C ASN A 5 1.97 -10.58 -3.18
N PHE A 6 3.10 -11.17 -2.81
CA PHE A 6 3.21 -12.63 -2.63
C PHE A 6 2.47 -13.10 -1.37
N SER A 7 1.86 -14.27 -1.44
CA SER A 7 1.48 -15.04 -0.24
C SER A 7 2.72 -15.38 0.59
N ALA A 8 2.55 -15.64 1.87
CA ALA A 8 3.65 -15.93 2.79
C ALA A 8 4.52 -17.15 2.36
N ASP A 9 3.95 -18.08 1.61
CA ASP A 9 4.68 -19.25 1.07
C ASP A 9 5.25 -19.01 -0.35
N GLY A 10 5.06 -17.82 -0.92
CA GLY A 10 5.56 -17.43 -2.23
C GLY A 10 4.87 -18.09 -3.43
N LYS A 11 3.76 -18.81 -3.23
CA LYS A 11 3.11 -19.58 -4.32
C LYS A 11 2.02 -18.82 -5.04
N LEU A 12 1.36 -17.90 -4.34
CA LEU A 12 0.26 -17.11 -4.87
C LEU A 12 0.66 -15.63 -4.90
N LEU A 13 0.06 -14.91 -5.85
CA LEU A 13 0.07 -13.46 -5.89
C LEU A 13 -1.33 -12.94 -5.59
N ALA A 14 -1.43 -11.97 -4.73
CA ALA A 14 -2.59 -11.09 -4.63
C ALA A 14 -2.33 -9.89 -5.53
N VAL A 15 -3.31 -9.52 -6.33
CA VAL A 15 -3.19 -8.45 -7.34
C VAL A 15 -4.42 -7.56 -7.27
N SER A 16 -4.23 -6.24 -7.31
CA SER A 16 -5.29 -5.27 -7.56
C SER A 16 -5.21 -4.71 -8.97
N GLU A 17 -6.37 -4.46 -9.56
CA GLU A 17 -6.53 -3.77 -10.85
C GLU A 17 -7.43 -2.55 -10.65
N GLU A 18 -6.83 -1.44 -10.22
CA GLU A 18 -7.56 -0.24 -9.79
C GLU A 18 -8.53 0.26 -10.86
N ASP A 19 -8.03 0.49 -12.06
CA ASP A 19 -8.82 1.02 -13.19
C ASP A 19 -9.79 0.00 -13.79
N ASN A 20 -9.58 -1.28 -13.52
CA ASN A 20 -10.44 -2.37 -13.98
C ASN A 20 -11.50 -2.78 -12.94
N TYR A 21 -11.39 -2.26 -11.71
CA TYR A 21 -12.32 -2.45 -10.59
C TYR A 21 -12.45 -3.89 -10.10
N ASP A 22 -11.38 -4.65 -10.16
CA ASP A 22 -11.34 -6.02 -9.67
C ASP A 22 -9.99 -6.36 -8.98
N VAL A 23 -9.99 -7.49 -8.26
CA VAL A 23 -8.82 -8.02 -7.58
C VAL A 23 -8.71 -9.51 -7.84
N HIS A 24 -7.47 -10.04 -7.77
CA HIS A 24 -7.17 -11.37 -8.24
C HIS A 24 -6.26 -12.17 -7.31
N ILE A 25 -6.38 -13.50 -7.39
CA ILE A 25 -5.36 -14.44 -6.91
C ILE A 25 -4.78 -15.17 -8.12
N VAL A 26 -3.47 -15.12 -8.27
CA VAL A 26 -2.73 -15.79 -9.34
C VAL A 26 -1.83 -16.86 -8.74
N ASP A 27 -1.89 -18.09 -9.27
CA ASP A 27 -0.90 -19.13 -8.98
C ASP A 27 0.39 -18.78 -9.72
N TYR A 28 1.44 -18.46 -8.97
CA TYR A 28 2.69 -17.95 -9.52
C TYR A 28 3.46 -18.99 -10.33
N GLU A 29 3.44 -20.27 -9.91
CA GLU A 29 4.13 -21.34 -10.62
C GLU A 29 3.41 -21.70 -11.92
N ARG A 30 2.08 -21.83 -11.86
CA ARG A 30 1.24 -22.18 -13.00
C ARG A 30 0.96 -21.01 -13.92
N LYS A 31 1.25 -19.77 -13.46
CA LYS A 31 0.89 -18.51 -14.14
C LYS A 31 -0.59 -18.48 -14.52
N ALA A 32 -1.43 -18.89 -13.59
CA ALA A 32 -2.85 -19.05 -13.80
C ALA A 32 -3.66 -18.21 -12.82
N LEU A 33 -4.63 -17.46 -13.34
CA LEU A 33 -5.65 -16.79 -12.56
C LEU A 33 -6.52 -17.85 -11.88
N THR A 34 -6.60 -17.82 -10.55
CA THR A 34 -7.34 -18.82 -9.76
C THR A 34 -8.59 -18.27 -9.09
N TRP A 35 -8.65 -16.95 -8.91
CA TRP A 35 -9.79 -16.28 -8.32
C TRP A 35 -9.85 -14.82 -8.74
N THR A 36 -11.08 -14.31 -8.86
CA THR A 36 -11.37 -12.89 -9.13
C THR A 36 -12.54 -12.43 -8.27
N TYR A 37 -12.45 -11.20 -7.77
CA TYR A 37 -13.55 -10.50 -7.13
C TYR A 37 -13.66 -9.09 -7.71
N GLY A 38 -14.88 -8.63 -7.92
CA GLY A 38 -15.18 -7.46 -8.72
C GLY A 38 -15.74 -7.85 -10.08
N THR A 39 -15.98 -6.89 -10.92
CA THR A 39 -16.42 -7.10 -12.31
C THR A 39 -15.63 -6.17 -13.21
N PRO A 40 -14.84 -6.71 -14.16
CA PRO A 40 -14.03 -5.89 -15.05
C PRO A 40 -14.82 -4.75 -15.70
N ASP A 41 -14.24 -3.55 -15.69
CA ASP A 41 -14.82 -2.32 -16.24
C ASP A 41 -16.15 -1.87 -15.60
N VAL A 42 -16.58 -2.49 -14.49
CA VAL A 42 -17.85 -2.16 -13.82
C VAL A 42 -17.59 -1.71 -12.37
N ARG A 43 -17.52 -0.41 -12.16
CA ARG A 43 -17.39 0.15 -10.83
C ARG A 43 -18.73 0.16 -10.08
N GLY A 44 -18.69 -0.05 -8.78
CA GLY A 44 -19.87 0.04 -7.92
C GLY A 44 -19.53 -0.20 -6.45
N LYS A 45 -20.56 -0.27 -5.60
CA LYS A 45 -20.42 -0.50 -4.17
C LYS A 45 -21.17 -1.72 -3.65
N ASP A 46 -22.15 -2.18 -4.40
CA ASP A 46 -23.08 -3.26 -4.03
C ASP A 46 -22.86 -4.48 -4.95
N GLY A 47 -23.34 -5.65 -4.54
CA GLY A 47 -23.33 -6.84 -5.37
C GLY A 47 -21.96 -7.39 -5.74
N GLY A 48 -20.95 -7.18 -4.89
CA GLY A 48 -19.58 -7.62 -5.17
C GLY A 48 -18.77 -6.69 -6.06
N LEU A 49 -19.29 -5.50 -6.38
CA LEU A 49 -18.56 -4.51 -7.16
C LEU A 49 -17.57 -3.71 -6.30
N LEU A 50 -16.49 -3.29 -6.93
CA LEU A 50 -15.43 -2.45 -6.37
C LEU A 50 -15.38 -1.09 -7.09
N ASN A 51 -14.65 -0.14 -6.52
CA ASN A 51 -14.50 1.19 -7.09
C ASN A 51 -13.12 1.75 -6.76
N TYR A 52 -12.18 1.57 -7.67
CA TYR A 52 -10.76 1.84 -7.47
C TYR A 52 -10.19 1.02 -6.31
N PRO A 53 -10.17 -0.34 -6.42
CA PRO A 53 -9.50 -1.17 -5.44
C PRO A 53 -7.99 -0.99 -5.54
N ASP A 54 -7.37 -0.71 -4.42
CA ASP A 54 -5.92 -0.64 -4.27
C ASP A 54 -5.51 -1.62 -3.16
N ASP A 55 -4.25 -1.73 -2.89
CA ASP A 55 -3.65 -2.68 -1.96
C ASP A 55 -4.29 -4.09 -1.97
N ALA A 56 -3.50 -5.10 -2.11
CA ALA A 56 -3.95 -6.47 -2.27
C ALA A 56 -3.07 -7.46 -1.51
N HIS A 57 -3.61 -8.13 -0.48
CA HIS A 57 -2.85 -9.14 0.26
C HIS A 57 -3.64 -10.41 0.51
N LEU A 58 -2.91 -11.54 0.56
CA LEU A 58 -3.42 -12.80 1.11
C LEU A 58 -3.05 -12.91 2.57
N LEU A 59 -4.06 -13.05 3.42
CA LEU A 59 -3.92 -13.22 4.85
C LEU A 59 -3.58 -14.68 5.20
N ALA A 60 -2.98 -14.90 6.37
CA ALA A 60 -2.56 -16.24 6.82
C ALA A 60 -3.72 -17.26 6.90
N ASP A 61 -4.95 -16.81 7.05
CA ASP A 61 -6.16 -17.67 7.06
C ASP A 61 -6.74 -17.91 5.65
N GLY A 62 -6.05 -17.47 4.61
CA GLY A 62 -6.42 -17.65 3.20
C GLY A 62 -7.46 -16.64 2.69
N LYS A 63 -7.83 -15.65 3.48
CA LYS A 63 -8.70 -14.57 3.03
C LYS A 63 -7.91 -13.51 2.27
N PHE A 64 -8.61 -12.79 1.42
CA PHE A 64 -8.09 -11.68 0.65
C PHE A 64 -8.46 -10.36 1.31
N ILE A 65 -7.52 -9.41 1.44
CA ILE A 65 -7.80 -8.06 1.92
C ILE A 65 -7.48 -7.05 0.81
N THR A 66 -8.32 -6.03 0.67
CA THR A 66 -8.13 -4.92 -0.28
C THR A 66 -8.72 -3.62 0.25
N ALA A 67 -8.14 -2.51 -0.16
CA ALA A 67 -8.67 -1.18 0.03
C ALA A 67 -9.55 -0.79 -1.16
N ASP A 68 -10.83 -0.54 -0.92
CA ASP A 68 -11.80 -0.13 -1.94
C ASP A 68 -11.99 1.41 -1.82
N ILE A 69 -11.03 2.15 -2.39
CA ILE A 69 -10.76 3.58 -2.15
C ILE A 69 -11.99 4.45 -2.28
N ARG A 70 -12.64 4.42 -3.44
CA ARG A 70 -13.77 5.32 -3.76
C ARG A 70 -15.06 4.91 -3.06
N ASN A 71 -15.12 3.69 -2.54
CA ASN A 71 -16.19 3.23 -1.66
C ASN A 71 -15.89 3.52 -0.18
N CYS A 72 -14.68 4.03 0.13
CA CYS A 72 -14.26 4.40 1.49
C CYS A 72 -14.35 3.23 2.47
N ARG A 73 -13.88 2.05 2.05
CA ARG A 73 -13.93 0.83 2.84
C ARG A 73 -12.71 -0.07 2.61
N ILE A 74 -12.40 -0.88 3.61
CA ILE A 74 -11.53 -2.06 3.51
C ILE A 74 -12.42 -3.29 3.50
N LEU A 75 -12.13 -4.22 2.61
CA LEU A 75 -12.82 -5.52 2.52
C LEU A 75 -11.86 -6.66 2.85
N ILE A 76 -12.37 -7.62 3.63
CA ILE A 76 -11.73 -8.92 3.81
C ILE A 76 -12.71 -9.95 3.28
N ILE A 77 -12.31 -10.63 2.21
CA ILE A 77 -13.17 -11.48 1.39
C ILE A 77 -12.70 -12.93 1.55
N ASP A 78 -13.63 -13.87 1.67
CA ASP A 78 -13.31 -15.30 1.60
C ASP A 78 -13.36 -15.76 0.14
N PRO A 79 -12.21 -16.16 -0.46
CA PRO A 79 -12.19 -16.59 -1.86
C PRO A 79 -12.97 -17.87 -2.15
N LYS A 80 -13.39 -18.63 -1.12
CA LYS A 80 -14.12 -19.90 -1.31
C LYS A 80 -15.54 -19.70 -1.77
N ASP A 81 -16.18 -18.62 -1.33
CA ASP A 81 -17.59 -18.36 -1.59
C ASP A 81 -17.89 -16.90 -1.94
N ASN A 82 -16.85 -16.06 -2.04
CA ASN A 82 -16.94 -14.63 -2.29
C ASN A 82 -17.68 -13.84 -1.20
N SER A 83 -17.81 -14.40 0.00
CA SER A 83 -18.44 -13.70 1.10
C SER A 83 -17.50 -12.62 1.68
N ILE A 84 -18.09 -11.50 2.08
CA ILE A 84 -17.36 -10.46 2.83
C ILE A 84 -17.30 -10.88 4.29
N ALA A 85 -16.14 -11.39 4.71
CA ALA A 85 -15.90 -11.82 6.09
C ALA A 85 -15.80 -10.62 7.05
N THR A 86 -15.27 -9.49 6.57
CA THR A 86 -15.15 -8.24 7.34
C THR A 86 -15.20 -7.06 6.40
N GLN A 87 -15.90 -6.02 6.82
CA GLN A 87 -15.85 -4.70 6.19
C GLN A 87 -15.59 -3.64 7.24
N TRP A 88 -14.58 -2.80 7.01
CA TRP A 88 -14.40 -1.54 7.72
C TRP A 88 -14.72 -0.40 6.76
N GLY A 89 -15.27 0.68 7.32
CA GLY A 89 -15.79 1.78 6.52
C GLY A 89 -17.23 1.57 6.06
N THR A 90 -17.90 2.66 5.81
CA THR A 90 -19.28 2.71 5.31
C THR A 90 -19.27 3.33 3.92
N PRO A 91 -19.71 2.62 2.87
CA PRO A 91 -19.71 3.13 1.50
C PRO A 91 -20.38 4.51 1.39
N GLY A 92 -19.62 5.46 0.81
CA GLY A 92 -20.09 6.84 0.65
C GLY A 92 -19.90 7.76 1.86
N LYS A 93 -19.37 7.25 2.99
CA LYS A 93 -19.01 8.05 4.15
C LYS A 93 -17.49 8.11 4.27
N CYS A 94 -16.88 9.01 3.54
CA CYS A 94 -15.44 9.12 3.37
C CYS A 94 -14.83 10.10 4.39
N ARG A 95 -14.97 9.80 5.68
CA ARG A 95 -14.44 10.58 6.77
C ARG A 95 -13.62 9.70 7.70
N HIS A 96 -12.64 10.29 8.36
CA HIS A 96 -11.85 9.58 9.35
C HIS A 96 -12.64 9.33 10.64
N ASN A 97 -13.04 8.10 10.86
CA ASN A 97 -13.67 7.58 12.08
C ASN A 97 -13.55 6.04 12.11
N PRO A 98 -12.32 5.49 12.09
CA PRO A 98 -12.10 4.06 11.95
C PRO A 98 -12.65 3.28 13.17
N PRO A 99 -13.14 2.05 12.99
CA PRO A 99 -13.29 1.36 11.72
C PRO A 99 -14.63 1.62 11.02
N GLN A 100 -15.51 2.50 11.57
CA GLN A 100 -16.87 2.72 11.07
C GLN A 100 -16.93 3.52 9.76
N GLU A 101 -16.02 4.49 9.61
CA GLU A 101 -15.87 5.30 8.40
C GLU A 101 -14.38 5.48 8.11
N LEU A 102 -13.98 5.47 6.84
CA LEU A 102 -12.61 5.63 6.41
C LEU A 102 -12.51 6.73 5.35
N GLY A 103 -11.48 7.57 5.46
CA GLY A 103 -11.27 8.73 4.59
C GLY A 103 -10.54 8.38 3.30
N HIS A 104 -11.13 7.64 2.37
CA HIS A 104 -10.49 7.10 1.16
C HIS A 104 -9.26 6.27 1.54
N PRO A 105 -9.45 5.05 2.07
CA PRO A 105 -8.34 4.18 2.41
C PRO A 105 -7.59 3.78 1.14
N ASN A 106 -6.26 3.91 1.16
CA ASN A 106 -5.37 3.50 0.08
C ASN A 106 -4.73 2.15 0.41
N GLY A 107 -4.07 2.04 1.56
CA GLY A 107 -3.40 0.83 2.00
C GLY A 107 -4.15 0.07 3.10
N ALA A 108 -3.99 -1.24 3.09
CA ALA A 108 -4.50 -2.17 4.11
C ALA A 108 -3.47 -3.28 4.40
N THR A 109 -2.28 -2.87 4.81
CA THR A 109 -1.09 -3.72 4.95
C THR A 109 -1.19 -4.65 6.17
N PRO A 110 -1.20 -5.99 5.99
CA PRO A 110 -1.21 -6.93 7.10
C PRO A 110 0.13 -6.93 7.85
N LEU A 111 0.06 -7.05 9.17
CA LEU A 111 1.22 -7.24 10.05
C LEU A 111 1.31 -8.71 10.50
N ASP A 112 2.52 -9.16 10.86
CA ASP A 112 2.79 -10.56 11.27
C ASP A 112 1.91 -11.04 12.43
N ASN A 113 1.49 -10.12 13.31
CA ASN A 113 0.61 -10.44 14.44
C ASN A 113 -0.88 -10.47 14.08
N GLY A 114 -1.22 -10.23 12.81
CA GLY A 114 -2.58 -10.21 12.28
C GLY A 114 -3.29 -8.86 12.37
N ASP A 115 -2.69 -7.82 12.95
CA ASP A 115 -3.21 -6.45 12.84
C ASP A 115 -3.03 -5.92 11.40
N ILE A 116 -3.73 -4.86 11.08
CA ILE A 116 -3.67 -4.22 9.76
C ILE A 116 -3.26 -2.76 9.97
N LEU A 117 -2.31 -2.28 9.17
CA LEU A 117 -2.08 -0.85 8.97
C LEU A 117 -3.00 -0.37 7.86
N VAL A 118 -3.75 0.68 8.13
CA VAL A 118 -4.64 1.31 7.17
C VAL A 118 -4.15 2.73 6.94
N THR A 119 -3.89 3.08 5.68
CA THR A 119 -3.64 4.47 5.27
C THR A 119 -4.92 5.09 4.73
N GLU A 120 -5.14 6.36 5.03
CA GLU A 120 -6.28 7.13 4.53
C GLU A 120 -5.77 8.41 3.85
N ILE A 121 -6.13 8.59 2.60
CA ILE A 121 -5.74 9.77 1.80
C ILE A 121 -6.29 11.05 2.43
N SER A 122 -7.59 11.04 2.78
CA SER A 122 -8.25 12.20 3.37
C SER A 122 -7.76 12.47 4.78
N GLY A 123 -6.93 13.51 4.91
CA GLY A 123 -6.36 13.92 6.20
C GLY A 123 -5.08 13.21 6.59
N SER A 124 -4.51 12.40 5.69
CA SER A 124 -3.19 11.75 5.87
C SER A 124 -3.11 10.90 7.14
N TRP A 125 -4.14 10.09 7.40
CA TRP A 125 -4.20 9.24 8.59
C TRP A 125 -3.56 7.89 8.34
N ILE A 126 -2.92 7.36 9.38
CA ILE A 126 -2.49 5.96 9.47
C ILE A 126 -3.08 5.39 10.76
N SER A 127 -3.75 4.26 10.64
CA SER A 127 -4.39 3.57 11.77
C SER A 127 -3.88 2.14 11.86
N ARG A 128 -3.63 1.65 13.07
CA ARG A 128 -3.41 0.22 13.33
C ARG A 128 -4.67 -0.35 13.93
N ILE A 129 -5.23 -1.34 13.25
CA ILE A 129 -6.53 -1.93 13.58
C ILE A 129 -6.35 -3.44 13.74
N THR A 130 -6.86 -4.03 14.82
CA THR A 130 -6.86 -5.49 14.97
C THR A 130 -7.83 -6.14 13.98
N ARG A 131 -7.64 -7.44 13.70
CA ARG A 131 -8.57 -8.19 12.83
C ARG A 131 -10.04 -8.12 13.28
N GLN A 132 -10.30 -7.85 14.56
CA GLN A 132 -11.64 -7.71 15.13
C GLN A 132 -12.19 -6.26 15.04
N GLY A 133 -11.41 -5.35 14.43
CA GLY A 133 -11.85 -3.95 14.24
C GLY A 133 -11.57 -3.02 15.43
N GLN A 134 -10.74 -3.44 16.38
CA GLN A 134 -10.31 -2.55 17.46
C GLN A 134 -9.19 -1.64 16.95
N VAL A 135 -9.39 -0.34 17.00
CA VAL A 135 -8.34 0.64 16.69
C VAL A 135 -7.38 0.71 17.88
N LEU A 136 -6.13 0.31 17.64
CA LEU A 136 -5.07 0.37 18.65
C LEU A 136 -4.49 1.78 18.75
N TRP A 137 -4.30 2.40 17.62
CA TRP A 137 -3.93 3.81 17.50
C TRP A 137 -4.32 4.34 16.12
N SER A 138 -4.47 5.65 16.03
CA SER A 138 -4.68 6.37 14.79
C SER A 138 -3.99 7.72 14.87
N VAL A 139 -3.22 8.08 13.83
CA VAL A 139 -2.36 9.25 13.84
C VAL A 139 -2.24 9.85 12.45
N GLN A 140 -2.22 11.18 12.37
CA GLN A 140 -1.86 11.85 11.12
C GLN A 140 -0.36 11.73 10.88
N ALA A 141 0.03 11.20 9.73
CA ALA A 141 1.41 11.07 9.32
C ALA A 141 2.08 12.45 9.20
N PRO A 142 3.19 12.68 9.93
CA PRO A 142 3.83 14.00 9.91
C PRO A 142 4.48 14.26 8.54
N ASN A 143 4.29 15.48 8.02
CA ASN A 143 4.81 15.95 6.73
C ASN A 143 4.29 15.21 5.49
N ILE A 144 3.37 14.27 5.61
CA ILE A 144 2.77 13.51 4.51
C ILE A 144 1.46 14.16 4.08
N ARG A 145 1.24 14.22 2.77
CA ARG A 145 0.01 14.75 2.15
C ARG A 145 -0.92 13.66 1.65
N TYR A 146 -0.32 12.68 0.99
CA TYR A 146 -1.00 11.52 0.46
C TYR A 146 -0.21 10.28 0.91
N PRO A 147 -0.53 9.70 2.07
CA PRO A 147 0.09 8.45 2.46
C PRO A 147 -0.35 7.37 1.47
N SER A 148 0.59 6.80 0.77
CA SER A 148 0.38 5.55 0.06
C SER A 148 0.47 4.41 1.07
N ASP A 149 1.15 3.32 0.80
CA ASP A 149 1.26 2.25 1.77
C ASP A 149 2.16 2.60 2.96
N ALA A 150 1.79 2.08 4.11
CA ALA A 150 2.57 2.20 5.33
C ALA A 150 3.01 0.83 5.85
N PHE A 151 4.23 0.78 6.35
CA PHE A 151 4.81 -0.42 6.94
C PHE A 151 5.36 -0.12 8.34
N MET A 152 5.49 -1.16 9.16
CA MET A 152 6.31 -1.04 10.38
C MET A 152 7.78 -1.14 10.01
N THR A 153 8.65 -0.43 10.74
CA THR A 153 10.09 -0.69 10.72
C THR A 153 10.38 -2.14 11.16
N VAL A 154 11.53 -2.66 10.78
CA VAL A 154 11.92 -4.07 11.07
C VAL A 154 11.84 -4.39 12.58
N ASP A 155 12.12 -3.42 13.45
CA ASP A 155 11.98 -3.58 14.90
C ASP A 155 10.54 -3.45 15.42
N GLY A 156 9.58 -3.19 14.54
CA GLY A 156 8.15 -3.08 14.83
C GLY A 156 7.73 -1.85 15.65
N LYS A 157 8.62 -0.85 15.84
CA LYS A 157 8.34 0.29 16.74
C LYS A 157 7.89 1.55 16.05
N GLN A 158 8.29 1.75 14.80
CA GLN A 158 8.00 2.96 14.06
C GLN A 158 7.25 2.63 12.77
N VAL A 159 6.64 3.64 12.20
CA VAL A 159 5.97 3.56 10.90
C VAL A 159 6.86 4.18 9.85
N ILE A 160 7.03 3.51 8.70
CA ILE A 160 7.58 4.05 7.48
C ILE A 160 6.46 4.24 6.46
N VAL A 161 6.44 5.39 5.78
CA VAL A 161 5.41 5.73 4.80
C VAL A 161 5.99 6.62 3.70
N ALA A 162 5.54 6.35 2.47
CA ALA A 162 5.81 7.19 1.31
C ALA A 162 4.68 8.23 1.12
N ASP A 163 5.05 9.41 0.58
CA ASP A 163 4.12 10.47 0.19
C ASP A 163 3.89 10.41 -1.32
N PHE A 164 2.75 9.94 -1.73
CA PHE A 164 2.34 9.90 -3.15
C PHE A 164 2.03 11.31 -3.66
N TRP A 165 3.08 12.12 -3.71
CA TRP A 165 3.03 13.55 -4.05
C TRP A 165 4.30 14.00 -4.79
N LYS A 166 4.26 15.21 -5.36
CA LYS A 166 5.42 15.85 -5.97
C LYS A 166 5.73 17.21 -5.32
N PRO A 167 6.95 17.47 -4.85
CA PRO A 167 8.01 16.51 -4.60
C PRO A 167 7.61 15.55 -3.48
N GLY A 168 7.86 14.26 -3.70
CA GLY A 168 7.57 13.20 -2.75
C GLY A 168 8.56 13.16 -1.59
N ARG A 169 8.23 12.38 -0.57
CA ARG A 169 9.10 12.12 0.57
C ARG A 169 8.84 10.75 1.18
N VAL A 170 9.79 10.30 1.97
CA VAL A 170 9.60 9.15 2.84
C VAL A 170 9.90 9.58 4.26
N VAL A 171 9.03 9.21 5.21
CA VAL A 171 9.26 9.45 6.64
C VAL A 171 9.23 8.16 7.43
N ILE A 172 10.07 8.11 8.48
CA ILE A 172 9.97 7.14 9.56
C ILE A 172 9.65 7.92 10.82
N PHE A 173 8.58 7.54 11.51
CA PHE A 173 8.13 8.25 12.70
C PHE A 173 7.55 7.32 13.77
N ASP A 174 7.60 7.76 15.00
CA ASP A 174 6.97 7.10 16.14
C ASP A 174 5.46 7.44 16.16
N PRO A 175 4.56 6.45 16.04
CA PRO A 175 3.12 6.72 16.00
C PRO A 175 2.56 7.29 17.29
N ALA A 176 3.18 7.05 18.45
CA ALA A 176 2.72 7.56 19.73
C ALA A 176 3.05 9.05 19.93
N THR A 177 4.21 9.49 19.44
CA THR A 177 4.69 10.87 19.66
C THR A 177 4.64 11.73 18.40
N ARG A 178 4.43 11.13 17.23
CA ARG A 178 4.53 11.72 15.89
C ARG A 178 5.93 12.27 15.56
N LYS A 179 6.93 11.94 16.37
CA LYS A 179 8.30 12.42 16.15
C LYS A 179 8.93 11.67 14.97
N ILE A 180 9.36 12.43 13.97
CA ILE A 180 10.14 11.91 12.85
C ILE A 180 11.52 11.54 13.35
N SER A 181 11.95 10.30 13.10
CA SER A 181 13.30 9.82 13.37
C SER A 181 14.18 9.84 12.13
N TRP A 182 13.57 9.74 10.96
CA TRP A 182 14.24 9.79 9.67
C TRP A 182 13.30 10.35 8.60
N GLU A 183 13.86 11.13 7.66
CA GLU A 183 13.13 11.68 6.53
C GLU A 183 14.07 11.75 5.33
N TYR A 184 13.57 11.33 4.18
CA TYR A 184 14.15 11.60 2.88
C TYR A 184 13.28 12.62 2.15
N PHE A 185 13.85 13.75 1.80
CA PHE A 185 13.17 14.79 1.03
C PHE A 185 14.17 15.59 0.21
N VAL A 186 13.99 15.53 -1.10
CA VAL A 186 14.77 16.30 -2.07
C VAL A 186 13.81 17.11 -2.93
N ARG A 187 14.00 18.42 -2.97
CA ARG A 187 13.03 19.33 -3.62
C ARG A 187 13.07 19.25 -5.14
N ASN A 188 14.23 19.00 -5.74
CA ASN A 188 14.44 18.96 -7.18
C ASN A 188 15.71 18.16 -7.51
N GLY A 189 15.89 17.87 -8.79
CA GLY A 189 17.06 17.13 -9.29
C GLY A 189 16.87 15.62 -9.24
N GLU A 190 17.96 14.90 -9.40
CA GLU A 190 17.95 13.43 -9.58
C GLU A 190 17.40 12.70 -8.34
N GLY A 191 17.70 13.18 -7.15
CA GLY A 191 17.20 12.57 -5.91
C GLY A 191 15.75 12.91 -5.56
N MET A 192 15.06 13.79 -6.30
CA MET A 192 13.66 14.11 -6.02
C MET A 192 12.77 12.89 -6.27
N LEU A 193 11.83 12.64 -5.37
CA LEU A 193 10.78 11.65 -5.54
C LEU A 193 9.53 12.28 -6.19
N ASP A 194 8.81 11.49 -6.98
CA ASP A 194 7.59 11.91 -7.67
C ASP A 194 6.52 10.81 -7.59
N HIS A 195 5.53 10.98 -6.71
CA HIS A 195 4.48 10.01 -6.45
C HIS A 195 5.06 8.64 -6.04
N SER A 196 5.85 8.63 -4.96
CA SER A 196 6.38 7.37 -4.41
C SER A 196 5.26 6.58 -3.75
N SER A 197 5.05 5.34 -4.20
CA SER A 197 3.98 4.47 -3.71
C SER A 197 4.42 3.66 -2.50
N ILE A 198 5.58 3.03 -2.52
CA ILE A 198 6.08 2.17 -1.46
C ILE A 198 7.40 2.67 -0.87
N ALA A 199 7.52 2.58 0.45
CA ALA A 199 8.79 2.66 1.16
C ALA A 199 8.89 1.58 2.22
N ARG A 200 9.97 0.79 2.20
CA ARG A 200 10.22 -0.30 3.16
C ARG A 200 11.64 -0.27 3.69
N GLU A 201 11.81 -0.58 4.98
CA GLU A 201 13.12 -0.83 5.56
C GLU A 201 13.60 -2.23 5.16
N LEU A 202 14.81 -2.33 4.61
CA LEU A 202 15.41 -3.62 4.27
C LEU A 202 15.93 -4.31 5.54
N PRO A 203 15.53 -5.57 5.81
CA PRO A 203 15.84 -6.22 7.08
C PRO A 203 17.34 -6.47 7.29
N ASP A 204 18.10 -6.67 6.21
CA ASP A 204 19.52 -7.04 6.30
C ASP A 204 20.44 -5.83 6.54
N THR A 205 20.10 -4.66 5.98
CA THR A 205 20.97 -3.47 6.01
C THR A 205 20.38 -2.30 6.78
N GLY A 206 19.06 -2.24 6.91
CA GLY A 206 18.32 -1.10 7.45
C GLY A 206 18.19 0.07 6.48
N ASP A 207 18.64 -0.10 5.23
CA ASP A 207 18.45 0.87 4.16
C ASP A 207 17.01 0.92 3.70
N ILE A 208 16.65 1.93 2.93
CA ILE A 208 15.25 2.16 2.56
C ILE A 208 15.05 1.86 1.08
N PHE A 209 14.26 0.81 0.80
CA PHE A 209 13.75 0.54 -0.53
C PHE A 209 12.58 1.49 -0.82
N VAL A 210 12.54 2.07 -2.02
CA VAL A 210 11.49 3.01 -2.46
C VAL A 210 11.07 2.69 -3.88
N VAL A 211 9.78 2.66 -4.12
CA VAL A 211 9.16 2.69 -5.45
C VAL A 211 8.82 4.14 -5.78
N ASP A 212 9.38 4.67 -6.87
CA ASP A 212 9.25 6.06 -7.31
C ASP A 212 8.50 6.08 -8.65
N ASP A 213 7.20 5.93 -8.55
CA ASP A 213 6.25 5.58 -9.60
C ASP A 213 6.37 6.50 -10.83
N LEU A 214 6.11 7.80 -10.68
CA LEU A 214 6.14 8.72 -11.83
C LEU A 214 7.55 9.10 -12.29
N ARG A 215 8.58 8.49 -11.70
CA ARG A 215 9.96 8.58 -12.21
C ARG A 215 10.47 7.26 -12.80
N ASP A 216 9.57 6.28 -12.98
CA ASP A 216 9.84 5.02 -13.66
C ASP A 216 11.03 4.24 -13.08
N ARG A 217 11.17 4.23 -11.74
CA ARG A 217 12.30 3.60 -11.06
C ARG A 217 11.96 3.04 -9.69
N VAL A 218 12.73 2.06 -9.27
CA VAL A 218 12.83 1.60 -7.89
C VAL A 218 14.25 1.81 -7.39
N MET A 219 14.44 2.10 -6.11
CA MET A 219 15.74 2.45 -5.58
C MET A 219 15.96 1.99 -4.16
N VAL A 220 17.22 1.96 -3.74
CA VAL A 220 17.64 1.81 -2.34
C VAL A 220 18.38 3.06 -1.91
N ILE A 221 17.95 3.64 -0.81
CA ILE A 221 18.55 4.82 -0.19
C ILE A 221 19.29 4.39 1.07
N ASP A 222 20.58 4.69 1.14
CA ASP A 222 21.38 4.49 2.36
C ASP A 222 20.79 5.32 3.52
N ARG A 223 20.50 4.65 4.62
CA ARG A 223 19.80 5.28 5.75
C ARG A 223 20.60 6.40 6.41
N LYS A 224 21.93 6.36 6.39
CA LYS A 224 22.79 7.34 7.05
C LYS A 224 23.12 8.52 6.16
N SER A 225 23.64 8.24 4.96
CA SER A 225 24.06 9.28 4.02
C SER A 225 22.90 9.92 3.27
N LYS A 226 21.78 9.18 3.16
CA LYS A 226 20.62 9.53 2.32
C LYS A 226 20.98 9.62 0.83
N GLU A 227 21.97 8.88 0.42
CA GLU A 227 22.36 8.74 -0.99
C GLU A 227 21.62 7.55 -1.61
N ILE A 228 21.26 7.65 -2.88
CA ILE A 228 20.76 6.53 -3.65
C ILE A 228 21.93 5.61 -3.96
N ILE A 229 21.96 4.42 -3.36
CA ILE A 229 23.05 3.45 -3.50
C ILE A 229 22.77 2.36 -4.52
N TRP A 230 21.53 2.21 -4.93
CA TRP A 230 21.09 1.30 -5.97
C TRP A 230 19.83 1.82 -6.64
N GLN A 231 19.70 1.55 -7.95
CA GLN A 231 18.50 1.89 -8.72
C GLN A 231 18.28 0.87 -9.83
N TYR A 232 17.02 0.54 -10.10
CA TYR A 232 16.57 -0.12 -11.31
C TYR A 232 15.47 0.73 -11.97
N GLY A 233 15.49 0.76 -13.30
CA GLY A 233 14.75 1.73 -14.09
C GLY A 233 15.62 2.94 -14.45
N VAL A 234 15.26 3.62 -15.53
CA VAL A 234 15.94 4.84 -16.01
C VAL A 234 15.04 6.02 -15.67
N THR A 235 15.51 6.88 -14.77
CA THR A 235 14.77 8.03 -14.28
C THR A 235 14.06 8.79 -15.41
N ASP A 236 12.75 9.03 -15.24
CA ASP A 236 11.88 9.75 -16.18
C ASP A 236 11.82 9.10 -17.59
N THR A 237 12.11 7.80 -17.71
CA THR A 237 12.13 7.12 -19.01
C THR A 237 11.38 5.79 -18.96
N LYS A 238 10.16 5.81 -19.45
CA LYS A 238 9.27 4.64 -19.51
C LYS A 238 9.74 3.59 -20.52
N GLY A 239 9.60 2.33 -20.19
CA GLY A 239 9.90 1.27 -21.14
C GLY A 239 9.57 -0.13 -20.63
N HIS A 240 9.52 -1.08 -21.60
CA HIS A 240 9.23 -2.49 -21.33
C HIS A 240 10.42 -3.40 -21.56
N LYS A 241 11.60 -2.83 -21.88
CA LYS A 241 12.83 -3.60 -22.06
C LYS A 241 13.54 -3.80 -20.73
N PRO A 242 14.36 -4.84 -20.57
CA PRO A 242 15.20 -5.00 -19.38
C PRO A 242 15.96 -3.72 -19.04
N GLY A 243 15.92 -3.30 -17.78
CA GLY A 243 16.52 -2.06 -17.29
C GLY A 243 15.61 -0.85 -17.33
N TYR A 244 14.39 -0.97 -17.84
CA TYR A 244 13.37 0.08 -17.81
C TYR A 244 12.17 -0.37 -17.00
N LEU A 245 11.44 0.60 -16.45
CA LEU A 245 10.14 0.42 -15.82
C LEU A 245 9.10 1.33 -16.49
N PHE A 246 7.85 1.07 -16.20
CA PHE A 246 6.73 1.85 -16.68
C PHE A 246 5.71 1.94 -15.55
N TYR A 247 5.72 3.06 -14.83
CA TYR A 247 4.90 3.29 -13.65
C TYR A 247 4.98 2.10 -12.68
N PRO A 248 6.15 1.83 -12.06
CA PRO A 248 6.23 0.80 -11.04
C PRO A 248 5.40 1.23 -9.84
N ASP A 249 4.44 0.41 -9.48
CA ASP A 249 3.62 0.54 -8.30
C ASP A 249 3.55 -0.82 -7.59
N GLY A 250 3.22 -0.94 -6.32
CA GLY A 250 3.00 -2.18 -5.61
C GLY A 250 4.18 -3.15 -5.45
#